data_c50e0a3f12e9f192e8bf52850da36290
#
_entry.id   c50e0a3f12e9f192e8bf52850da36290
#
_cell.length_a   1.000
_cell.length_b   1.000
_cell.length_c   1.000
_cell.angle_alpha   90.00
_cell.angle_beta   90.00
_cell.angle_gamma   90.00
#
_symmetry.space_group_name_H-M   'P 1'
#
loop_
_entity.id
_entity.type
_entity.pdbx_description
1 polymer ?
#
loop_
_entity_poly.entity_id
_entity_poly.type
_entity_poly.pdbx_seq_one_letter_code
_entity_poly.pdbx_strand_id
1 'polypeptide(L)'
;MAVYDGKKEAQSKLLDIAASCVQSALKAPQITGRVELEFKIITGADLNPFVEAFGLLSSIAAFHAISLLSYSKAINAGQPPVLLLIGGKNLRKSELAWDCGACGFPTCKEFNKYAASIEPDISAEAKGPFCMWKALDYGTSCDWACAQAWHHNITNRVEMASGWAARAIGYLPECDIVRGLPLGPMEDMFWYSREVLNESMPYEIWKDMAMTNYPHHWGTFPGHGRPTVKSGQRWWETPKTRTLAPVDMAAFEQAKKATIDGLQALRQKVQAQTKKND
;
A
#
# COMPACT_ATOMS: atom_id res chain seq x y z
N MET A 1 -4.79 27.16 35.18
CA MET A 1 -3.92 26.85 34.03
C MET A 1 -3.97 25.35 33.83
N ALA A 2 -4.24 24.90 32.61
CA ALA A 2 -4.19 23.47 32.28
C ALA A 2 -2.78 23.13 31.75
N VAL A 3 -2.21 22.05 32.24
CA VAL A 3 -0.95 21.49 31.71
C VAL A 3 -1.31 20.27 30.88
N TYR A 4 -0.86 20.24 29.64
CA TYR A 4 -1.14 19.16 28.70
C TYR A 4 0.12 18.32 28.48
N ASP A 5 -0.04 17.02 28.29
CA ASP A 5 1.01 16.14 27.79
C ASP A 5 1.18 16.37 26.28
N GLY A 6 2.26 17.02 25.88
CA GLY A 6 2.49 17.41 24.50
C GLY A 6 2.56 16.21 23.52
N LYS A 7 3.02 15.03 23.96
CA LYS A 7 3.06 13.82 23.12
C LYS A 7 1.64 13.29 22.86
N LYS A 8 0.79 13.24 23.89
CA LYS A 8 -0.61 12.83 23.73
C LYS A 8 -1.39 13.81 22.86
N GLU A 9 -1.17 15.12 23.05
CA GLU A 9 -1.80 16.13 22.21
C GLU A 9 -1.35 16.00 20.74
N ALA A 10 -0.08 15.79 20.48
CA ALA A 10 0.43 15.54 19.13
C ALA A 10 -0.20 14.29 18.49
N GLN A 11 -0.26 13.18 19.24
CA GLN A 11 -0.90 11.94 18.76
C GLN A 11 -2.40 12.16 18.46
N SER A 12 -3.10 12.95 19.26
CA SER A 12 -4.52 13.25 19.06
C SER A 12 -4.81 14.00 17.76
N LYS A 13 -3.82 14.69 17.19
CA LYS A 13 -3.95 15.46 15.95
C LYS A 13 -3.82 14.63 14.69
N LEU A 14 -3.43 13.36 14.76
CA LEU A 14 -3.26 12.53 13.57
C LEU A 14 -4.53 12.41 12.74
N LEU A 15 -5.71 12.41 13.36
CA LEU A 15 -6.98 12.36 12.66
C LEU A 15 -7.26 13.64 11.86
N ASP A 16 -7.00 14.81 12.45
CA ASP A 16 -7.15 16.10 11.77
C ASP A 16 -6.17 16.22 10.60
N ILE A 17 -4.95 15.70 10.78
CA ILE A 17 -3.94 15.67 9.72
C ILE A 17 -4.35 14.71 8.60
N ALA A 18 -4.93 13.56 8.92
CA ALA A 18 -5.48 12.65 7.91
C ALA A 18 -6.58 13.33 7.08
N ALA A 19 -7.47 14.10 7.72
CA ALA A 19 -8.48 14.88 7.01
C ALA A 19 -7.86 15.95 6.10
N SER A 20 -6.79 16.61 6.55
CA SER A 20 -6.04 17.56 5.71
C SER A 20 -5.36 16.87 4.51
N CYS A 21 -4.87 15.63 4.67
CA CYS A 21 -4.34 14.83 3.58
C CYS A 21 -5.41 14.49 2.54
N VAL A 22 -6.65 14.21 2.97
CA VAL A 22 -7.80 14.02 2.07
C VAL A 22 -8.06 15.29 1.25
N GLN A 23 -8.09 16.46 1.90
CA GLN A 23 -8.28 17.74 1.19
C GLN A 23 -7.18 17.97 0.15
N SER A 24 -5.93 17.65 0.49
CA SER A 24 -4.79 17.79 -0.41
C SER A 24 -4.93 16.85 -1.61
N ALA A 25 -5.25 15.58 -1.40
CA ALA A 25 -5.47 14.61 -2.47
C ALA A 25 -6.57 15.04 -3.45
N LEU A 26 -7.68 15.60 -2.92
CA LEU A 26 -8.79 16.12 -3.73
C LEU A 26 -8.42 17.35 -4.55
N LYS A 27 -7.37 18.07 -4.17
CA LYS A 27 -6.87 19.26 -4.88
C LYS A 27 -5.67 18.97 -5.78
N ALA A 28 -5.18 17.74 -5.79
CA ALA A 28 -4.11 17.33 -6.68
C ALA A 28 -4.49 17.59 -8.14
N PRO A 29 -3.58 18.15 -8.95
CA PRO A 29 -3.85 18.36 -10.36
C PRO A 29 -3.99 17.01 -11.07
N GLN A 30 -5.01 16.90 -11.90
CA GLN A 30 -5.25 15.74 -12.74
C GLN A 30 -5.10 16.13 -14.21
N ILE A 31 -4.36 15.36 -14.97
CA ILE A 31 -4.21 15.52 -16.43
C ILE A 31 -5.53 15.23 -17.12
N THR A 32 -6.21 14.17 -16.67
CA THR A 32 -7.48 13.74 -17.29
C THR A 32 -8.70 14.40 -16.65
N GLY A 33 -8.62 14.76 -15.37
CA GLY A 33 -9.76 15.25 -14.58
C GLY A 33 -10.92 14.23 -14.49
N ARG A 34 -10.60 12.92 -14.58
CA ARG A 34 -11.60 11.84 -14.68
C ARG A 34 -11.44 10.75 -13.61
N VAL A 35 -10.46 10.87 -12.74
CA VAL A 35 -10.32 9.95 -11.62
C VAL A 35 -11.19 10.42 -10.47
N GLU A 36 -12.09 9.56 -10.05
CA GLU A 36 -12.87 9.77 -8.84
C GLU A 36 -12.14 9.14 -7.66
N LEU A 37 -12.02 9.91 -6.57
CA LEU A 37 -11.33 9.48 -5.36
C LEU A 37 -12.35 9.18 -4.26
N GLU A 38 -12.08 8.10 -3.52
CA GLU A 38 -12.84 7.71 -2.34
C GLU A 38 -11.88 7.46 -1.18
N PHE A 39 -12.28 7.82 0.04
CA PHE A 39 -11.41 7.80 1.19
C PHE A 39 -12.07 7.10 2.37
N LYS A 40 -11.24 6.42 3.18
CA LYS A 40 -11.58 5.97 4.54
C LYS A 40 -10.41 6.24 5.46
N ILE A 41 -10.71 6.63 6.69
CA ILE A 41 -9.71 6.82 7.75
C ILE A 41 -9.95 5.75 8.80
N ILE A 42 -8.94 4.94 9.08
CA ILE A 42 -8.99 3.80 9.98
C ILE A 42 -8.13 4.09 11.20
N THR A 43 -8.67 3.89 12.39
CA THR A 43 -7.99 4.21 13.66
C THR A 43 -8.24 3.14 14.71
N GLY A 44 -7.40 3.11 15.74
CA GLY A 44 -7.63 2.30 16.93
C GLY A 44 -7.81 0.81 16.63
N ALA A 45 -8.84 0.21 17.19
CA ALA A 45 -9.13 -1.22 17.07
C ALA A 45 -9.47 -1.66 15.65
N ASP A 46 -9.91 -0.74 14.78
CA ASP A 46 -10.24 -1.03 13.39
C ASP A 46 -8.99 -1.29 12.53
N LEU A 47 -7.79 -1.08 13.07
CA LEU A 47 -6.53 -1.53 12.48
C LEU A 47 -6.30 -3.06 12.63
N ASN A 48 -6.92 -3.72 13.60
CA ASN A 48 -6.70 -5.15 13.85
C ASN A 48 -7.01 -6.05 12.65
N PRO A 49 -8.10 -5.83 11.88
CA PRO A 49 -8.36 -6.59 10.66
C PRO A 49 -7.25 -6.44 9.61
N PHE A 50 -6.55 -5.29 9.57
CA PHE A 50 -5.41 -5.11 8.66
C PHE A 50 -4.22 -5.94 9.09
N VAL A 51 -3.92 -5.98 10.39
CA VAL A 51 -2.84 -6.82 10.95
C VAL A 51 -3.10 -8.30 10.64
N GLU A 52 -4.35 -8.78 10.83
CA GLU A 52 -4.76 -10.14 10.47
C GLU A 52 -4.61 -10.39 8.96
N ALA A 53 -5.04 -9.45 8.12
CA ALA A 53 -4.90 -9.54 6.67
C ALA A 53 -3.44 -9.57 6.20
N PHE A 54 -2.55 -8.78 6.81
CA PHE A 54 -1.12 -8.84 6.52
C PHE A 54 -0.53 -10.21 6.85
N GLY A 55 -0.94 -10.83 7.96
CA GLY A 55 -0.52 -12.18 8.33
C GLY A 55 -0.93 -13.21 7.25
N LEU A 56 -2.18 -13.17 6.81
CA LEU A 56 -2.68 -14.05 5.74
C LEU A 56 -1.96 -13.81 4.40
N LEU A 57 -1.84 -12.56 3.99
CA LEU A 57 -1.22 -12.19 2.71
C LEU A 57 0.29 -12.46 2.66
N SER A 58 0.97 -12.49 3.80
CA SER A 58 2.42 -12.76 3.87
C SER A 58 2.80 -14.14 3.33
N SER A 59 1.86 -15.11 3.34
CA SER A 59 2.08 -16.46 2.79
C SER A 59 2.15 -16.49 1.26
N ILE A 60 1.59 -15.50 0.57
CA ILE A 60 1.61 -15.40 -0.90
C ILE A 60 2.45 -14.23 -1.41
N ALA A 61 2.69 -13.22 -0.58
CA ALA A 61 3.48 -12.05 -0.93
C ALA A 61 4.27 -11.58 0.31
N ALA A 62 5.52 -12.01 0.41
CA ALA A 62 6.37 -11.86 1.59
C ALA A 62 6.51 -10.43 2.14
N PHE A 63 6.36 -9.40 1.28
CA PHE A 63 6.44 -8.00 1.73
C PHE A 63 5.32 -7.61 2.71
N HIS A 64 4.21 -8.35 2.78
CA HIS A 64 3.18 -8.13 3.78
C HIS A 64 3.66 -8.44 5.21
N ALA A 65 4.66 -9.31 5.37
CA ALA A 65 5.28 -9.55 6.67
C ALA A 65 5.91 -8.27 7.24
N ILE A 66 6.43 -7.40 6.39
CA ILE A 66 7.00 -6.11 6.77
C ILE A 66 5.91 -5.20 7.38
N SER A 67 4.75 -5.13 6.73
CA SER A 67 3.62 -4.34 7.23
C SER A 67 3.05 -4.95 8.51
N LEU A 68 2.92 -6.29 8.59
CA LEU A 68 2.52 -7.00 9.80
C LEU A 68 3.38 -6.60 11.00
N LEU A 69 4.71 -6.67 10.85
CA LEU A 69 5.65 -6.33 11.91
C LEU A 69 5.58 -4.84 12.27
N SER A 70 5.51 -3.97 11.28
CA SER A 70 5.47 -2.52 11.48
C SER A 70 4.22 -2.08 12.23
N TYR A 71 3.04 -2.50 11.78
CA TYR A 71 1.79 -2.16 12.46
C TYR A 71 1.71 -2.78 13.86
N SER A 72 2.10 -4.05 14.01
CA SER A 72 2.11 -4.73 15.31
C SER A 72 3.03 -4.03 16.30
N LYS A 73 4.24 -3.61 15.89
CA LYS A 73 5.15 -2.87 16.76
C LYS A 73 4.56 -1.55 17.22
N ALA A 74 4.00 -0.76 16.31
CA ALA A 74 3.39 0.53 16.63
C ALA A 74 2.19 0.39 17.58
N ILE A 75 1.31 -0.57 17.31
CA ILE A 75 0.13 -0.85 18.15
C ILE A 75 0.56 -1.31 19.54
N ASN A 76 1.50 -2.23 19.65
CA ASN A 76 2.01 -2.75 20.93
C ASN A 76 2.75 -1.70 21.75
N ALA A 77 3.36 -0.72 21.10
CA ALA A 77 3.98 0.43 21.76
C ALA A 77 2.95 1.48 22.23
N GLY A 78 1.66 1.26 22.01
CA GLY A 78 0.61 2.24 22.35
C GLY A 78 0.59 3.48 21.45
N GLN A 79 1.22 3.41 20.29
CA GLN A 79 1.30 4.48 19.28
C GLN A 79 0.76 4.00 17.92
N PRO A 80 -0.51 3.55 17.84
CA PRO A 80 -1.08 3.09 16.59
C PRO A 80 -1.08 4.20 15.55
N PRO A 81 -0.76 3.90 14.27
CA PRO A 81 -0.90 4.89 13.21
C PRO A 81 -2.38 5.20 12.95
N VAL A 82 -2.65 6.32 12.31
CA VAL A 82 -3.89 6.55 11.60
C VAL A 82 -3.68 6.13 10.15
N LEU A 83 -4.47 5.20 9.64
CA LEU A 83 -4.38 4.72 8.28
C LEU A 83 -5.40 5.42 7.40
N LEU A 84 -4.94 6.28 6.50
CA LEU A 84 -5.76 6.84 5.44
C LEU A 84 -5.74 5.89 4.24
N LEU A 85 -6.92 5.42 3.83
CA LEU A 85 -7.12 4.69 2.57
C LEU A 85 -7.53 5.68 1.48
N ILE A 86 -6.86 5.58 0.35
CA ILE A 86 -7.10 6.37 -0.85
C ILE A 86 -7.49 5.42 -1.97
N GLY A 87 -8.74 5.47 -2.39
CA GLY A 87 -9.28 4.66 -3.48
C GLY A 87 -9.42 5.46 -4.76
N GLY A 88 -9.10 4.84 -5.89
CA GLY A 88 -9.30 5.41 -7.22
C GLY A 88 -10.32 4.61 -8.01
N LYS A 89 -11.31 5.29 -8.59
CA LYS A 89 -12.34 4.75 -9.47
C LYS A 89 -12.13 5.19 -10.92
N ASN A 90 -12.76 4.48 -11.84
CA ASN A 90 -12.77 4.80 -13.27
C ASN A 90 -11.42 4.69 -13.98
N LEU A 91 -10.44 3.94 -13.41
CA LEU A 91 -9.15 3.76 -14.05
C LEU A 91 -9.20 2.73 -15.19
N ARG A 92 -10.14 1.78 -15.11
CA ARG A 92 -10.31 0.70 -16.09
C ARG A 92 -11.08 1.11 -17.34
N LYS A 93 -11.60 2.32 -17.39
CA LYS A 93 -12.34 2.84 -18.53
C LYS A 93 -11.71 4.15 -19.00
N SER A 94 -11.47 4.28 -20.27
CA SER A 94 -11.02 5.52 -20.88
C SER A 94 -12.12 6.07 -21.79
N GLU A 95 -12.73 7.16 -21.37
CA GLU A 95 -13.68 7.97 -22.14
C GLU A 95 -12.99 9.17 -22.82
N LEU A 96 -11.67 9.22 -22.76
CA LEU A 96 -10.89 10.35 -23.25
C LEU A 96 -10.84 10.43 -24.78
N ALA A 97 -10.95 9.27 -25.45
CA ALA A 97 -10.85 9.13 -26.91
C ALA A 97 -9.58 9.81 -27.48
N TRP A 98 -8.49 9.80 -26.71
CA TRP A 98 -7.20 10.37 -27.16
C TRP A 98 -6.43 9.45 -28.08
N ASP A 99 -6.72 8.15 -28.03
CA ASP A 99 -6.08 7.09 -28.81
C ASP A 99 -4.53 7.21 -28.81
N CYS A 100 -3.99 7.58 -27.64
CA CYS A 100 -2.60 7.97 -27.47
C CYS A 100 -1.62 6.79 -27.41
N GLY A 101 -2.11 5.55 -27.35
CA GLY A 101 -1.28 4.35 -27.29
C GLY A 101 -0.55 4.10 -25.95
N ALA A 102 -0.61 5.02 -24.99
CA ALA A 102 0.19 4.97 -23.76
C ALA A 102 -0.13 3.76 -22.86
N CYS A 103 -1.33 3.18 -22.95
CA CYS A 103 -1.72 1.95 -22.24
C CYS A 103 -1.40 0.67 -23.04
N GLY A 104 -0.72 0.77 -24.19
CA GLY A 104 -0.36 -0.34 -25.06
C GLY A 104 -1.45 -0.75 -26.06
N PHE A 105 -2.57 -0.02 -26.13
CA PHE A 105 -3.64 -0.25 -27.10
C PHE A 105 -3.69 0.89 -28.12
N PRO A 106 -3.94 0.60 -29.41
CA PRO A 106 -4.00 1.62 -30.46
C PRO A 106 -5.11 2.65 -30.22
N THR A 107 -6.24 2.20 -29.64
CA THR A 107 -7.38 3.07 -29.36
C THR A 107 -7.92 2.89 -27.94
N CYS A 108 -8.52 3.93 -27.39
CA CYS A 108 -9.23 3.85 -26.10
C CYS A 108 -10.39 2.85 -26.14
N LYS A 109 -11.03 2.67 -27.30
CA LYS A 109 -12.11 1.69 -27.49
C LYS A 109 -11.61 0.25 -27.32
N GLU A 110 -10.46 -0.09 -27.89
CA GLU A 110 -9.84 -1.42 -27.74
C GLU A 110 -9.39 -1.68 -26.31
N PHE A 111 -8.77 -0.69 -25.67
CA PHE A 111 -8.46 -0.75 -24.25
C PHE A 111 -9.70 -1.04 -23.41
N ASN A 112 -10.78 -0.28 -23.60
CA ASN A 112 -12.04 -0.46 -22.85
C ASN A 112 -12.63 -1.86 -23.04
N LYS A 113 -12.61 -2.38 -24.29
CA LYS A 113 -13.08 -3.74 -24.60
C LYS A 113 -12.25 -4.79 -23.87
N TYR A 114 -10.94 -4.65 -23.90
CA TYR A 114 -10.03 -5.58 -23.20
C TYR A 114 -10.21 -5.49 -21.67
N ALA A 115 -10.20 -4.29 -21.10
CA ALA A 115 -10.37 -4.11 -19.66
C ALA A 115 -11.70 -4.69 -19.14
N ALA A 116 -12.78 -4.56 -19.93
CA ALA A 116 -14.09 -5.14 -19.59
C ALA A 116 -14.11 -6.67 -19.63
N SER A 117 -13.24 -7.31 -20.41
CA SER A 117 -13.15 -8.78 -20.51
C SER A 117 -12.37 -9.44 -19.37
N ILE A 118 -11.66 -8.64 -18.56
CA ILE A 118 -10.85 -9.15 -17.44
C ILE A 118 -11.68 -9.13 -16.15
N GLU A 119 -11.93 -10.30 -15.59
CA GLU A 119 -12.50 -10.40 -14.24
C GLU A 119 -11.43 -10.08 -13.19
N PRO A 120 -11.70 -9.09 -12.30
CA PRO A 120 -10.75 -8.73 -11.27
C PRO A 120 -10.62 -9.82 -10.20
N ASP A 121 -9.40 -10.32 -10.00
CA ASP A 121 -9.10 -11.23 -8.91
C ASP A 121 -9.20 -10.50 -7.56
N ILE A 122 -9.94 -11.06 -6.61
CA ILE A 122 -10.07 -10.51 -5.24
C ILE A 122 -8.74 -10.55 -4.49
N SER A 123 -7.88 -11.51 -4.80
CA SER A 123 -6.55 -11.64 -4.22
C SER A 123 -5.52 -10.73 -4.90
N ALA A 124 -5.88 -10.05 -5.99
CA ALA A 124 -4.98 -9.13 -6.67
C ALA A 124 -4.92 -7.77 -5.95
N GLU A 125 -3.77 -7.14 -6.04
CA GLU A 125 -3.54 -5.80 -5.51
C GLU A 125 -4.50 -4.75 -6.07
N ALA A 126 -4.85 -4.88 -7.35
CA ALA A 126 -5.64 -3.91 -8.08
C ALA A 126 -6.47 -4.59 -9.17
N LYS A 127 -7.53 -3.92 -9.62
CA LYS A 127 -8.40 -4.40 -10.69
C LYS A 127 -7.92 -3.91 -12.06
N GLY A 128 -6.66 -4.16 -12.44
CA GLY A 128 -6.15 -3.74 -13.77
C GLY A 128 -6.89 -4.40 -14.95
N PRO A 129 -6.55 -4.02 -16.20
CA PRO A 129 -5.59 -2.98 -16.58
C PRO A 129 -6.14 -1.56 -16.40
N PHE A 130 -5.23 -0.56 -16.37
CA PHE A 130 -5.57 0.85 -16.18
C PHE A 130 -5.20 1.71 -17.38
N CYS A 131 -5.97 2.75 -17.63
CA CYS A 131 -5.54 3.86 -18.46
C CYS A 131 -4.33 4.52 -17.79
N MET A 132 -3.20 4.63 -18.52
CA MET A 132 -1.96 5.16 -17.97
C MET A 132 -2.10 6.56 -17.38
N TRP A 133 -2.79 7.46 -18.09
CA TRP A 133 -2.96 8.84 -17.63
C TRP A 133 -3.83 8.92 -16.36
N LYS A 134 -4.86 8.09 -16.26
CA LYS A 134 -5.66 8.01 -15.05
C LYS A 134 -4.88 7.39 -13.89
N ALA A 135 -4.03 6.41 -14.14
CA ALA A 135 -3.16 5.85 -13.12
C ALA A 135 -2.16 6.89 -12.60
N LEU A 136 -1.65 7.76 -13.49
CA LEU A 136 -0.79 8.87 -13.12
C LEU A 136 -1.53 9.91 -12.27
N ASP A 137 -2.74 10.29 -12.65
CA ASP A 137 -3.59 11.21 -11.87
C ASP A 137 -3.85 10.68 -10.45
N TYR A 138 -4.17 9.39 -10.36
CA TYR A 138 -4.35 8.72 -9.08
C TYR A 138 -3.07 8.74 -8.22
N GLY A 139 -1.92 8.43 -8.83
CA GLY A 139 -0.61 8.50 -8.17
C GLY A 139 -0.31 9.90 -7.65
N THR A 140 -0.53 10.93 -8.48
CA THR A 140 -0.37 12.34 -8.09
C THR A 140 -1.23 12.68 -6.88
N SER A 141 -2.48 12.20 -6.82
CA SER A 141 -3.35 12.42 -5.67
C SER A 141 -2.81 11.77 -4.39
N CYS A 142 -2.25 10.58 -4.49
CA CYS A 142 -1.59 9.91 -3.35
C CYS A 142 -0.35 10.69 -2.88
N ASP A 143 0.45 11.19 -3.81
CA ASP A 143 1.65 11.96 -3.49
C ASP A 143 1.32 13.31 -2.84
N TRP A 144 0.26 13.96 -3.26
CA TRP A 144 -0.22 15.19 -2.61
C TRP A 144 -0.69 14.97 -1.18
N ALA A 145 -1.39 13.86 -0.92
CA ALA A 145 -1.73 13.47 0.45
C ALA A 145 -0.47 13.22 1.29
N CYS A 146 0.51 12.53 0.74
CA CYS A 146 1.80 12.25 1.39
C CYS A 146 2.57 13.55 1.68
N ALA A 147 2.65 14.46 0.71
CA ALA A 147 3.30 15.76 0.88
C ALA A 147 2.62 16.59 1.99
N GLN A 148 1.29 16.56 2.09
CA GLN A 148 0.56 17.24 3.16
C GLN A 148 0.92 16.70 4.54
N ALA A 149 1.06 15.38 4.70
CA ALA A 149 1.52 14.79 5.94
C ALA A 149 2.96 15.25 6.30
N TRP A 150 3.84 15.36 5.30
CA TRP A 150 5.19 15.89 5.50
C TRP A 150 5.21 17.35 5.92
N HIS A 151 4.28 18.19 5.44
CA HIS A 151 4.15 19.57 5.91
C HIS A 151 3.81 19.65 7.40
N HIS A 152 3.19 18.61 7.94
CA HIS A 152 2.93 18.49 9.40
C HIS A 152 4.05 17.73 10.13
N ASN A 153 5.16 17.42 9.48
CA ASN A 153 6.26 16.63 10.05
C ASN A 153 5.82 15.25 10.57
N ILE A 154 4.83 14.64 9.93
CA ILE A 154 4.34 13.31 10.28
C ILE A 154 5.04 12.27 9.41
N THR A 155 5.62 11.25 10.07
CA THR A 155 6.13 10.09 9.34
C THR A 155 4.99 9.39 8.62
N ASN A 156 5.18 9.16 7.33
CA ASN A 156 4.16 8.58 6.47
C ASN A 156 4.79 7.90 5.26
N ARG A 157 4.04 7.06 4.58
CA ARG A 157 4.44 6.45 3.32
C ARG A 157 3.22 5.98 2.56
N VAL A 158 3.16 6.24 1.26
CA VAL A 158 2.17 5.57 0.39
C VAL A 158 2.52 4.08 0.30
N GLU A 159 1.60 3.22 0.74
CA GLU A 159 1.80 1.78 0.83
C GLU A 159 0.86 0.99 -0.08
N MET A 160 1.43 0.08 -0.83
CA MET A 160 0.71 -0.94 -1.58
C MET A 160 0.07 -1.97 -0.64
N ALA A 161 0.82 -2.44 0.37
CA ALA A 161 0.40 -3.52 1.27
C ALA A 161 -0.91 -3.19 1.99
N SER A 162 -1.03 -1.98 2.56
CA SER A 162 -2.24 -1.54 3.26
C SER A 162 -3.43 -1.40 2.31
N GLY A 163 -3.21 -0.93 1.08
CA GLY A 163 -4.25 -0.84 0.06
C GLY A 163 -4.72 -2.21 -0.42
N TRP A 164 -3.79 -3.16 -0.59
CA TRP A 164 -4.12 -4.54 -0.94
C TRP A 164 -4.94 -5.21 0.17
N ALA A 165 -4.47 -5.12 1.43
CA ALA A 165 -5.21 -5.64 2.58
C ALA A 165 -6.62 -5.03 2.65
N ALA A 166 -6.75 -3.70 2.49
CA ALA A 166 -8.04 -3.01 2.47
C ALA A 166 -9.02 -3.61 1.45
N ARG A 167 -8.57 -3.83 0.20
CA ARG A 167 -9.39 -4.46 -0.84
C ARG A 167 -9.80 -5.88 -0.46
N ALA A 168 -8.85 -6.68 -0.01
CA ALA A 168 -9.07 -8.08 0.34
C ALA A 168 -10.14 -8.24 1.43
N ILE A 169 -10.13 -7.35 2.44
CA ILE A 169 -11.10 -7.38 3.54
C ILE A 169 -12.35 -6.52 3.30
N GLY A 170 -12.48 -5.92 2.09
CA GLY A 170 -13.73 -5.33 1.62
C GLY A 170 -13.90 -3.83 1.81
N TYR A 171 -12.83 -3.09 2.15
CA TYR A 171 -12.88 -1.63 2.11
C TYR A 171 -12.83 -1.11 0.68
N LEU A 172 -13.55 -0.01 0.43
CA LEU A 172 -13.61 0.68 -0.85
C LEU A 172 -13.87 -0.26 -2.05
N PRO A 173 -14.95 -1.08 -2.01
CA PRO A 173 -15.17 -2.18 -2.95
C PRO A 173 -15.35 -1.72 -4.39
N GLU A 174 -15.83 -0.48 -4.59
CA GLU A 174 -16.06 0.11 -5.92
C GLU A 174 -14.78 0.69 -6.56
N CYS A 175 -13.69 0.78 -5.77
CA CYS A 175 -12.43 1.29 -6.29
C CYS A 175 -11.68 0.24 -7.10
N ASP A 176 -11.04 0.70 -8.19
CA ASP A 176 -10.19 -0.14 -9.02
C ASP A 176 -8.85 -0.42 -8.37
N ILE A 177 -8.36 0.55 -7.59
CA ILE A 177 -7.12 0.48 -6.82
C ILE A 177 -7.30 1.20 -5.49
N VAL A 178 -6.62 0.71 -4.46
CA VAL A 178 -6.54 1.36 -3.15
C VAL A 178 -5.08 1.43 -2.72
N ARG A 179 -4.67 2.56 -2.17
CA ARG A 179 -3.39 2.73 -1.46
C ARG A 179 -3.67 3.12 -0.02
N GLY A 180 -2.80 2.66 0.87
CA GLY A 180 -2.80 3.12 2.24
C GLY A 180 -1.76 4.20 2.45
N LEU A 181 -2.05 5.14 3.32
CA LEU A 181 -1.13 6.14 3.82
C LEU A 181 -1.18 6.09 5.36
N PRO A 182 -0.35 5.25 6.00
CA PRO A 182 -0.21 5.28 7.45
C PRO A 182 0.45 6.58 7.88
N LEU A 183 -0.10 7.22 8.89
CA LEU A 183 0.34 8.46 9.51
C LEU A 183 0.77 8.20 10.95
N GLY A 184 2.02 8.52 11.29
CA GLY A 184 2.61 8.16 12.58
C GLY A 184 3.28 6.77 12.54
N PRO A 185 3.87 6.30 13.66
CA PRO A 185 3.96 6.94 14.98
C PRO A 185 4.73 8.25 14.98
N MET A 186 4.49 9.09 16.02
CA MET A 186 5.00 10.45 16.07
C MET A 186 6.50 10.55 16.35
N GLU A 187 7.10 9.56 16.99
CA GLU A 187 8.45 9.67 17.54
C GLU A 187 9.56 9.18 16.60
N ASP A 188 9.24 8.39 15.56
CA ASP A 188 10.21 7.75 14.69
C ASP A 188 9.96 7.95 13.19
N MET A 189 11.02 7.90 12.40
CA MET A 189 10.95 7.76 10.92
C MET A 189 10.54 6.34 10.51
N PHE A 190 9.57 5.79 11.21
CA PHE A 190 9.18 4.39 11.28
C PHE A 190 8.92 3.73 9.91
N TRP A 191 8.24 4.45 9.02
CA TRP A 191 7.86 3.92 7.70
C TRP A 191 9.02 3.90 6.70
N TYR A 192 10.08 4.65 6.99
CA TYR A 192 11.27 4.74 6.14
C TYR A 192 12.46 3.98 6.69
N SER A 193 12.77 4.11 7.97
CA SER A 193 13.91 3.43 8.59
C SER A 193 13.69 1.93 8.74
N ARG A 194 12.42 1.53 8.98
CA ARG A 194 12.00 0.13 9.15
C ARG A 194 12.91 -0.66 10.07
N GLU A 195 13.29 -0.07 11.19
CA GLU A 195 14.16 -0.71 12.20
C GLU A 195 13.62 -2.06 12.68
N VAL A 196 12.29 -2.20 12.68
CA VAL A 196 11.62 -3.48 12.95
C VAL A 196 12.12 -4.62 12.05
N LEU A 197 12.62 -4.31 10.88
CA LEU A 197 13.20 -5.30 9.98
C LEU A 197 14.56 -5.79 10.46
N ASN A 198 15.34 -4.92 11.12
CA ASN A 198 16.65 -5.30 11.66
C ASN A 198 16.53 -6.31 12.79
N GLU A 199 15.42 -6.26 13.55
CA GLU A 199 15.17 -7.19 14.66
C GLU A 199 14.64 -8.54 14.18
N SER A 200 13.73 -8.52 13.20
CA SER A 200 12.94 -9.70 12.79
C SER A 200 13.42 -10.30 11.48
N MET A 201 14.12 -9.51 10.68
CA MET A 201 14.65 -9.92 9.39
C MET A 201 16.06 -9.33 9.26
N PRO A 202 17.08 -10.07 9.66
CA PRO A 202 18.46 -9.62 9.54
C PRO A 202 18.74 -9.08 8.14
N TYR A 203 19.52 -8.00 8.09
CA TYR A 203 19.87 -7.30 6.86
C TYR A 203 20.26 -8.23 5.71
N GLU A 204 21.01 -9.29 5.99
CA GLU A 204 21.44 -10.23 4.96
C GLU A 204 20.28 -11.01 4.35
N ILE A 205 19.30 -11.42 5.16
CA ILE A 205 18.09 -12.10 4.65
C ILE A 205 17.25 -11.13 3.82
N TRP A 206 17.07 -9.91 4.33
CA TRP A 206 16.32 -8.89 3.59
C TRP A 206 17.01 -8.50 2.28
N LYS A 207 18.30 -8.29 2.31
CA LYS A 207 19.11 -8.05 1.12
C LYS A 207 18.94 -9.18 0.10
N ASP A 208 19.02 -10.40 0.57
CA ASP A 208 18.88 -11.58 -0.28
C ASP A 208 17.49 -11.70 -0.91
N MET A 209 16.44 -11.47 -0.15
CA MET A 209 15.07 -11.45 -0.67
C MET A 209 14.88 -10.34 -1.70
N ALA A 210 15.34 -9.15 -1.40
CA ALA A 210 15.17 -8.01 -2.28
C ALA A 210 16.00 -8.16 -3.56
N MET A 211 17.25 -8.61 -3.46
CA MET A 211 18.09 -8.89 -4.64
C MET A 211 17.52 -10.01 -5.52
N THR A 212 16.81 -10.95 -4.91
CA THR A 212 16.18 -12.06 -5.62
C THR A 212 14.88 -11.64 -6.30
N ASN A 213 14.00 -10.94 -5.56
CA ASN A 213 12.65 -10.63 -6.02
C ASN A 213 12.55 -9.30 -6.77
N TYR A 214 13.43 -8.33 -6.44
CA TYR A 214 13.37 -6.98 -6.98
C TYR A 214 14.75 -6.42 -7.32
N PRO A 215 15.57 -7.09 -8.13
CA PRO A 215 16.96 -6.66 -8.38
C PRO A 215 17.06 -5.28 -9.03
N HIS A 216 16.03 -4.86 -9.77
CA HIS A 216 15.98 -3.59 -10.47
C HIS A 216 15.51 -2.40 -9.60
N HIS A 217 14.89 -2.64 -8.46
CA HIS A 217 14.39 -1.58 -7.59
C HIS A 217 15.47 -0.94 -6.70
N TRP A 218 16.62 -1.57 -6.58
CA TRP A 218 17.67 -1.16 -5.64
C TRP A 218 18.33 0.17 -5.95
N GLY A 219 18.29 0.60 -7.20
CA GLY A 219 18.84 1.88 -7.63
C GLY A 219 17.87 3.06 -7.57
N THR A 220 16.58 2.83 -7.32
CA THR A 220 15.52 3.80 -7.54
C THR A 220 14.83 4.33 -6.28
N PHE A 221 15.26 3.91 -5.09
CA PHE A 221 14.70 4.40 -3.82
C PHE A 221 15.60 5.42 -3.13
N PRO A 222 15.52 6.69 -3.47
CA PRO A 222 16.40 7.71 -2.88
C PRO A 222 16.15 7.95 -1.38
N GLY A 223 15.01 7.55 -0.83
CA GLY A 223 14.65 7.76 0.57
C GLY A 223 15.09 6.65 1.55
N HIS A 224 15.72 5.58 1.08
CA HIS A 224 16.07 4.43 1.91
C HIS A 224 17.46 4.49 2.53
N GLY A 225 17.98 5.69 2.80
CA GLY A 225 19.34 5.79 3.30
C GLY A 225 20.33 5.21 2.28
N ARG A 226 21.40 4.61 2.73
CA ARG A 226 22.40 4.03 1.83
C ARG A 226 21.75 2.89 1.03
N PRO A 227 21.78 2.93 -0.29
CA PRO A 227 21.41 1.78 -1.08
C PRO A 227 22.28 0.62 -0.60
N THR A 228 21.65 -0.38 -0.07
CA THR A 228 22.31 -1.51 0.56
C THR A 228 23.25 -2.23 -0.41
N VAL A 229 22.91 -2.17 -1.70
CA VAL A 229 23.73 -2.68 -2.80
C VAL A 229 25.02 -1.89 -2.98
N LYS A 230 25.03 -0.59 -2.68
CA LYS A 230 26.21 0.27 -2.83
C LYS A 230 27.17 0.22 -1.64
N SER A 231 26.83 -0.49 -0.58
CA SER A 231 27.72 -0.66 0.58
C SER A 231 28.67 -1.87 0.45
N GLY A 232 28.42 -2.76 -0.52
CA GLY A 232 29.31 -3.86 -0.83
C GLY A 232 30.48 -3.42 -1.70
N GLN A 233 31.63 -4.09 -1.60
CA GLN A 233 32.84 -3.77 -2.37
C GLN A 233 32.62 -3.87 -3.90
N ARG A 234 31.56 -4.55 -4.34
CA ARG A 234 31.27 -4.84 -5.76
C ARG A 234 29.77 -4.70 -6.06
N TRP A 235 29.18 -3.61 -5.62
CA TRP A 235 27.75 -3.36 -5.80
C TRP A 235 27.29 -3.30 -7.27
N TRP A 236 28.23 -3.09 -8.19
CA TRP A 236 27.98 -3.10 -9.65
C TRP A 236 28.09 -4.50 -10.27
N GLU A 237 28.61 -5.48 -9.53
CA GLU A 237 28.62 -6.86 -9.99
C GLU A 237 27.23 -7.45 -9.71
N THR A 238 26.47 -7.63 -10.76
CA THR A 238 25.25 -8.45 -10.69
C THR A 238 25.69 -9.87 -10.29
N PRO A 239 25.07 -10.47 -9.26
CA PRO A 239 25.33 -11.87 -8.94
C PRO A 239 25.19 -12.71 -10.21
N LYS A 240 26.23 -13.34 -10.66
CA LYS A 240 26.31 -13.97 -11.99
C LYS A 240 25.28 -15.09 -12.18
N THR A 241 24.83 -15.70 -11.12
CA THR A 241 23.69 -16.62 -11.12
C THR A 241 23.25 -16.84 -9.68
N ARG A 242 22.00 -16.55 -9.37
CA ARG A 242 21.30 -17.20 -8.28
C ARG A 242 20.42 -18.26 -8.88
N THR A 243 20.72 -19.50 -8.56
CA THR A 243 19.76 -20.57 -8.78
C THR A 243 18.67 -20.38 -7.74
N LEU A 244 17.56 -19.82 -8.16
CA LEU A 244 16.36 -19.83 -7.32
C LEU A 244 15.96 -21.29 -7.16
N ALA A 245 15.68 -21.69 -5.91
CA ALA A 245 15.03 -22.97 -5.69
C ALA A 245 13.73 -22.98 -6.52
N PRO A 246 13.43 -24.05 -7.24
CA PRO A 246 12.17 -24.16 -7.94
C PRO A 246 11.03 -23.88 -6.97
N VAL A 247 10.11 -22.99 -7.35
CA VAL A 247 8.92 -22.75 -6.54
C VAL A 247 8.09 -24.05 -6.57
N ASP A 248 7.79 -24.59 -5.38
CA ASP A 248 6.80 -25.65 -5.29
C ASP A 248 5.43 -25.06 -5.59
N MET A 249 5.01 -25.16 -6.83
CA MET A 249 3.75 -24.60 -7.30
C MET A 249 2.54 -25.23 -6.59
N ALA A 250 2.61 -26.50 -6.19
CA ALA A 250 1.53 -27.16 -5.48
C ALA A 250 1.37 -26.59 -4.07
N ALA A 251 2.47 -26.42 -3.36
CA ALA A 251 2.49 -25.76 -2.05
C ALA A 251 2.04 -24.30 -2.13
N PHE A 252 2.47 -23.58 -3.19
CA PHE A 252 2.06 -22.18 -3.40
C PHE A 252 0.55 -22.07 -3.68
N GLU A 253 -0.02 -22.91 -4.53
CA GLU A 253 -1.47 -22.91 -4.81
C GLU A 253 -2.30 -23.29 -3.56
N GLN A 254 -1.81 -24.21 -2.75
CA GLN A 254 -2.43 -24.56 -1.48
C GLN A 254 -2.41 -23.36 -0.51
N ALA A 255 -1.27 -22.67 -0.36
CA ALA A 255 -1.12 -21.49 0.46
C ALA A 255 -2.04 -20.35 -0.05
N LYS A 256 -2.10 -20.15 -1.36
CA LYS A 256 -2.98 -19.16 -2.00
C LYS A 256 -4.44 -19.44 -1.69
N LYS A 257 -4.88 -20.69 -1.80
CA LYS A 257 -6.26 -21.09 -1.46
C LYS A 257 -6.57 -20.80 0.00
N ALA A 258 -5.72 -21.25 0.93
CA ALA A 258 -5.91 -21.00 2.37
C ALA A 258 -5.95 -19.50 2.70
N THR A 259 -5.12 -18.70 2.03
CA THR A 259 -5.12 -17.23 2.15
C THR A 259 -6.46 -16.64 1.69
N ILE A 260 -6.97 -17.06 0.54
CA ILE A 260 -8.24 -16.56 0.00
C ILE A 260 -9.39 -16.90 0.95
N ASP A 261 -9.47 -18.16 1.44
CA ASP A 261 -10.49 -18.59 2.39
C ASP A 261 -10.44 -17.77 3.69
N GLY A 262 -9.24 -17.54 4.23
CA GLY A 262 -9.02 -16.71 5.41
C GLY A 262 -9.46 -15.25 5.20
N LEU A 263 -9.10 -14.66 4.05
CA LEU A 263 -9.49 -13.29 3.71
C LEU A 263 -11.00 -13.13 3.52
N GLN A 264 -11.67 -14.13 2.96
CA GLN A 264 -13.14 -14.12 2.82
C GLN A 264 -13.82 -14.16 4.19
N ALA A 265 -13.34 -15.00 5.11
CA ALA A 265 -13.84 -15.06 6.48
C ALA A 265 -13.62 -13.73 7.23
N LEU A 266 -12.45 -13.13 7.08
CA LEU A 266 -12.13 -11.82 7.67
C LEU A 266 -13.01 -10.71 7.09
N ARG A 267 -13.22 -10.71 5.78
CA ARG A 267 -14.11 -9.76 5.11
C ARG A 267 -15.54 -9.82 5.65
N GLN A 268 -16.06 -11.01 5.89
CA GLN A 268 -17.40 -11.18 6.48
C GLN A 268 -17.47 -10.57 7.89
N LYS A 269 -16.43 -10.77 8.72
CA LYS A 269 -16.34 -10.14 10.05
C LYS A 269 -16.35 -8.61 9.96
N VAL A 270 -15.52 -8.03 9.08
CA VAL A 270 -15.44 -6.57 8.87
C VAL A 270 -16.79 -6.01 8.44
N GLN A 271 -17.45 -6.65 7.46
CA GLN A 271 -18.77 -6.21 6.99
C GLN A 271 -19.85 -6.27 8.06
N ALA A 272 -19.80 -7.30 8.95
CA ALA A 272 -20.74 -7.42 10.06
C ALA A 272 -20.51 -6.32 11.12
N GLN A 273 -19.27 -5.91 11.34
CA GLN A 273 -18.92 -4.81 12.26
C GLN A 273 -19.36 -3.45 11.70
N THR A 274 -19.13 -3.18 10.44
CA THR A 274 -19.52 -1.92 9.78
C THR A 274 -21.04 -1.71 9.87
N LYS A 275 -21.85 -2.75 9.60
CA LYS A 275 -23.32 -2.68 9.70
C LYS A 275 -23.86 -2.45 11.10
N LYS A 276 -23.07 -2.63 12.14
CA LYS A 276 -23.50 -2.35 13.54
C LYS A 276 -23.22 -0.92 13.96
N ASN A 277 -22.34 -0.23 13.23
CA ASN A 277 -21.91 1.15 13.53
C ASN A 277 -22.62 2.21 12.65
N ASP A 278 -23.32 1.76 11.60
CA ASP A 278 -24.27 2.55 10.80
C ASP A 278 -25.68 2.47 11.41
#